data_45850e49eff6f6db3a192b6cec938281
#
_entry.id   45850e49eff6f6db3a192b6cec938281
#
_cell.length_a   1.000
_cell.length_b   1.000
_cell.length_c   1.000
_cell.angle_alpha   90.00
_cell.angle_beta   90.00
_cell.angle_gamma   90.00
#
_symmetry.space_group_name_H-M   'P 1'
#
loop_
_entity.id
_entity.type
_entity.pdbx_description
1 polymer ?
#
loop_
_entity_poly.entity_id
_entity_poly.type
_entity_poly.pdbx_seq_one_letter_code
_entity_poly.pdbx_strand_id
1 'polypeptide(L)'
;MRDLRVAGLDVSRETLQRLEEFSAELKRWSARINLMAPTSEEIFWERHIVDSAQLYPLRSDGLLWCDLGSGGGLPAMVVAILAKEDAPDLLFHLVESDARKAAFLRITSKALAVNGPL
;
A
#
# COMPACT_ATOMS: atom_id res chain seq x y z
N MET A 1 -6.59 -5.28 18.52
CA MET A 1 -5.92 -4.13 17.93
C MET A 1 -4.48 -4.50 17.56
N ARG A 2 -4.03 -4.11 16.40
CA ARG A 2 -2.65 -4.40 16.00
C ARG A 2 -1.68 -3.49 16.74
N ASP A 3 -0.46 -4.00 16.94
CA ASP A 3 0.64 -3.24 17.49
C ASP A 3 0.97 -2.05 16.56
N LEU A 4 1.41 -0.94 17.14
CA LEU A 4 1.87 0.24 16.39
C LEU A 4 3.27 0.05 15.79
N ARG A 5 3.69 -1.19 15.59
CA ARG A 5 4.93 -1.53 14.90
C ARG A 5 4.60 -2.42 13.70
N VAL A 6 5.08 -2.00 12.55
CA VAL A 6 4.89 -2.75 11.30
C VAL A 6 6.26 -2.97 10.68
N ALA A 7 6.65 -4.24 10.51
CA ALA A 7 7.97 -4.61 9.99
C ALA A 7 9.12 -3.95 10.77
N GLY A 8 8.96 -3.82 12.09
CA GLY A 8 9.95 -3.17 12.94
C GLY A 8 9.90 -1.64 12.95
N LEU A 9 9.01 -1.04 12.18
CA LEU A 9 8.84 0.42 12.11
C LEU A 9 7.76 0.87 13.09
N ASP A 10 8.06 1.91 13.85
CA ASP A 10 7.05 2.55 14.69
C ASP A 10 6.17 3.44 13.82
N VAL A 11 4.86 3.23 13.87
CA VAL A 11 3.91 4.00 13.08
C VAL A 11 2.88 4.67 13.98
N SER A 12 2.29 5.77 13.51
CA SER A 12 1.19 6.40 14.23
C SER A 12 -0.09 5.54 14.10
N ARG A 13 -1.07 5.85 14.96
CA ARG A 13 -2.39 5.21 14.85
C ARG A 13 -3.03 5.50 13.51
N GLU A 14 -2.87 6.72 13.01
CA GLU A 14 -3.42 7.12 11.72
C GLU A 14 -2.81 6.33 10.59
N THR A 15 -1.49 6.12 10.62
CA THR A 15 -0.80 5.31 9.61
C THR A 15 -1.24 3.85 9.69
N LEU A 16 -1.31 3.28 10.90
CA LEU A 16 -1.79 1.91 11.04
C LEU A 16 -3.21 1.77 10.52
N GLN A 17 -4.09 2.74 10.84
CA GLN A 17 -5.46 2.72 10.35
C GLN A 17 -5.51 2.75 8.82
N ARG A 18 -4.70 3.57 8.18
CA ARG A 18 -4.62 3.61 6.72
C ARG A 18 -4.16 2.28 6.13
N LEU A 19 -3.18 1.64 6.77
CA LEU A 19 -2.72 0.31 6.34
C LEU A 19 -3.84 -0.73 6.48
N GLU A 20 -4.60 -0.67 7.56
CA GLU A 20 -5.72 -1.58 7.76
C GLU A 20 -6.84 -1.33 6.76
N GLU A 21 -7.12 -0.06 6.46
CA GLU A 21 -8.11 0.31 5.44
C GLU A 21 -7.67 -0.16 4.05
N PHE A 22 -6.39 -0.01 3.72
CA PHE A 22 -5.86 -0.52 2.46
C PHE A 22 -5.99 -2.03 2.37
N SER A 23 -5.64 -2.74 3.45
CA SER A 23 -5.77 -4.19 3.50
C SER A 23 -7.21 -4.63 3.25
N ALA A 24 -8.17 -3.95 3.89
CA ALA A 24 -9.59 -4.26 3.73
C ALA A 24 -10.07 -4.00 2.30
N GLU A 25 -9.65 -2.88 1.70
CA GLU A 25 -10.00 -2.56 0.32
C GLU A 25 -9.39 -3.56 -0.66
N LEU A 26 -8.13 -3.93 -0.46
CA LEU A 26 -7.45 -4.90 -1.30
C LEU A 26 -8.19 -6.26 -1.27
N LYS A 27 -8.62 -6.69 -0.11
CA LYS A 27 -9.41 -7.92 0.03
C LYS A 27 -10.75 -7.82 -0.67
N ARG A 28 -11.45 -6.69 -0.50
CA ARG A 28 -12.76 -6.48 -1.09
C ARG A 28 -12.69 -6.50 -2.63
N TRP A 29 -11.73 -5.79 -3.19
CA TRP A 29 -11.56 -5.76 -4.63
C TRP A 29 -11.06 -7.10 -5.17
N SER A 30 -10.21 -7.80 -4.40
CA SER A 30 -9.66 -9.08 -4.80
C SER A 30 -10.75 -10.13 -5.00
N ALA A 31 -11.83 -10.06 -4.23
CA ALA A 31 -12.98 -10.96 -4.40
C ALA A 31 -13.67 -10.74 -5.74
N ARG A 32 -13.52 -9.57 -6.36
CA ARG A 32 -14.20 -9.24 -7.62
C ARG A 32 -13.31 -9.33 -8.84
N ILE A 33 -12.05 -8.91 -8.71
CA ILE A 33 -11.14 -8.83 -9.86
C ILE A 33 -9.86 -9.65 -9.68
N ASN A 34 -9.82 -10.48 -8.65
CA ASN A 34 -8.75 -11.46 -8.45
C ASN A 34 -7.36 -10.81 -8.34
N LEU A 35 -7.22 -9.82 -7.46
CA LEU A 35 -5.93 -9.17 -7.22
C LEU A 35 -4.98 -10.07 -6.45
N MET A 36 -5.50 -10.85 -5.51
CA MET A 36 -4.75 -11.73 -4.63
C MET A 36 -5.49 -13.04 -4.43
N ALA A 37 -4.76 -14.11 -4.12
CA ALA A 37 -5.37 -15.38 -3.76
C ALA A 37 -6.04 -15.27 -2.39
N PRO A 38 -7.21 -15.92 -2.19
CA PRO A 38 -7.86 -15.93 -0.88
C PRO A 38 -6.97 -16.55 0.19
N THR A 39 -6.97 -15.97 1.38
CA THR A 39 -6.18 -16.46 2.49
C THR A 39 -6.76 -15.92 3.81
N SER A 40 -6.26 -16.39 4.95
CA SER A 40 -6.69 -15.86 6.24
C SER A 40 -6.21 -14.43 6.42
N GLU A 41 -6.88 -13.69 7.32
CA GLU A 41 -6.54 -12.29 7.56
C GLU A 41 -5.11 -12.11 8.08
N GLU A 42 -4.67 -12.97 8.99
CA GLU A 42 -3.31 -12.86 9.55
C GLU A 42 -2.25 -13.14 8.49
N ILE A 43 -2.45 -14.16 7.66
CA ILE A 43 -1.52 -14.49 6.59
C ILE A 43 -1.50 -13.37 5.55
N PHE A 44 -2.68 -12.82 5.24
CA PHE A 44 -2.79 -11.71 4.30
C PHE A 44 -1.98 -10.50 4.78
N TRP A 45 -2.14 -10.14 6.06
CA TRP A 45 -1.41 -9.02 6.65
C TRP A 45 0.09 -9.24 6.60
N GLU A 46 0.57 -10.39 7.06
CA GLU A 46 2.00 -10.70 7.08
C GLU A 46 2.61 -10.73 5.68
N ARG A 47 1.97 -11.40 4.74
CA ARG A 47 2.54 -11.58 3.40
C ARG A 47 2.46 -10.33 2.54
N HIS A 48 1.43 -9.51 2.73
CA HIS A 48 1.19 -8.40 1.81
C HIS A 48 1.50 -7.05 2.42
N ILE A 49 1.13 -6.82 3.67
CA ILE A 49 1.36 -5.54 4.30
C ILE A 49 2.75 -5.48 4.94
N VAL A 50 3.07 -6.44 5.79
CA VAL A 50 4.35 -6.42 6.52
C VAL A 50 5.54 -6.59 5.56
N ASP A 51 5.45 -7.54 4.62
CA ASP A 51 6.53 -7.74 3.65
C ASP A 51 6.76 -6.48 2.80
N SER A 52 5.69 -5.83 2.36
CA SER A 52 5.79 -4.59 1.60
C SER A 52 6.40 -3.45 2.42
N ALA A 53 6.02 -3.36 3.69
CA ALA A 53 6.53 -2.32 4.58
C ALA A 53 8.05 -2.41 4.79
N GLN A 54 8.62 -3.61 4.67
CA GLN A 54 10.06 -3.81 4.82
C GLN A 54 10.89 -3.05 3.77
N LEU A 55 10.27 -2.68 2.67
CA LEU A 55 10.96 -1.93 1.61
C LEU A 55 11.09 -0.43 1.93
N TYR A 56 10.26 0.08 2.84
CA TYR A 56 10.26 1.51 3.12
C TYR A 56 11.63 2.02 3.62
N PRO A 57 12.30 1.35 4.59
CA PRO A 57 13.63 1.80 5.03
C PRO A 57 14.70 1.72 3.95
N LEU A 58 14.46 0.96 2.88
CA LEU A 58 15.43 0.78 1.80
C LEU A 58 15.29 1.84 0.70
N ARG A 59 14.34 2.77 0.84
CA ARG A 59 14.14 3.82 -0.16
C ARG A 59 15.37 4.73 -0.23
N SER A 60 15.63 5.25 -1.43
CA SER A 60 16.67 6.25 -1.63
C SER A 60 16.16 7.63 -1.22
N ASP A 61 17.04 8.63 -1.22
CA ASP A 61 16.69 10.02 -0.92
C ASP A 61 15.96 10.71 -2.08
N GLY A 62 15.58 9.97 -3.12
CA GLY A 62 14.85 10.51 -4.25
C GLY A 62 13.45 10.97 -3.87
N LEU A 63 12.88 11.84 -4.70
CA LEU A 63 11.55 12.38 -4.51
C LEU A 63 10.48 11.60 -5.29
N LEU A 64 10.87 10.60 -6.04
CA LEU A 64 9.97 9.83 -6.90
C LEU A 64 10.20 8.34 -6.74
N TRP A 65 9.13 7.62 -6.51
CA TRP A 65 9.10 6.16 -6.48
C TRP A 65 8.24 5.69 -7.65
N CYS A 66 8.80 4.86 -8.53
CA CYS A 66 8.05 4.26 -9.63
C CYS A 66 7.84 2.79 -9.39
N ASP A 67 6.62 2.32 -9.59
CA ASP A 67 6.25 0.91 -9.48
C ASP A 67 5.60 0.48 -10.80
N LEU A 68 6.23 -0.43 -11.51
CA LEU A 68 5.75 -0.96 -12.78
C LEU A 68 4.97 -2.24 -12.53
N GLY A 69 3.77 -2.35 -13.12
CA GLY A 69 2.91 -3.51 -12.93
C GLY A 69 2.37 -3.59 -11.52
N SER A 70 1.85 -2.47 -11.00
CA SER A 70 1.48 -2.35 -9.59
C SER A 70 0.40 -3.32 -9.11
N GLY A 71 -0.46 -3.83 -9.99
CA GLY A 71 -1.47 -4.81 -9.63
C GLY A 71 -2.35 -4.35 -8.47
N GLY A 72 -2.24 -5.02 -7.32
CA GLY A 72 -2.96 -4.67 -6.11
C GLY A 72 -2.34 -3.53 -5.32
N GLY A 73 -1.31 -2.87 -5.86
CA GLY A 73 -0.65 -1.76 -5.19
C GLY A 73 0.45 -2.18 -4.22
N LEU A 74 0.95 -3.38 -4.35
CA LEU A 74 2.03 -3.89 -3.51
C LEU A 74 3.33 -3.91 -4.30
N PRO A 75 4.43 -3.39 -3.75
CA PRO A 75 4.55 -2.77 -2.42
C PRO A 75 4.20 -1.29 -2.36
N ALA A 76 4.02 -0.63 -3.51
CA ALA A 76 4.01 0.83 -3.59
C ALA A 76 2.98 1.51 -2.70
N MET A 77 1.75 0.99 -2.63
CA MET A 77 0.71 1.62 -1.80
C MET A 77 1.06 1.55 -0.32
N VAL A 78 1.65 0.45 0.15
CA VAL A 78 2.08 0.34 1.54
C VAL A 78 3.19 1.35 1.84
N VAL A 79 4.18 1.44 0.94
CA VAL A 79 5.28 2.40 1.10
C VAL A 79 4.75 3.84 1.06
N ALA A 80 3.79 4.14 0.18
CA ALA A 80 3.19 5.46 0.09
C ALA A 80 2.45 5.84 1.38
N ILE A 81 1.73 4.90 1.97
CA ILE A 81 1.03 5.14 3.24
C ILE A 81 2.03 5.45 4.35
N LEU A 82 3.12 4.68 4.43
CA LEU A 82 4.17 4.93 5.43
C LEU A 82 4.85 6.28 5.20
N ALA A 83 5.12 6.62 3.94
CA ALA A 83 5.79 7.86 3.59
C ALA A 83 4.95 9.11 3.87
N LYS A 84 3.63 8.98 3.92
CA LYS A 84 2.74 10.12 4.16
C LYS A 84 3.10 10.85 5.45
N GLU A 85 3.55 10.13 6.45
CA GLU A 85 3.90 10.72 7.75
C GLU A 85 5.31 11.29 7.76
N ASP A 86 6.30 10.53 7.25
CA ASP A 86 7.73 10.86 7.36
C ASP A 86 8.27 11.64 6.17
N ALA A 87 7.75 11.35 4.98
CA ALA A 87 8.27 11.91 3.73
C ALA A 87 7.11 12.35 2.84
N PRO A 88 6.33 13.35 3.27
CA PRO A 88 5.10 13.75 2.56
C PRO A 88 5.34 14.26 1.15
N ASP A 89 6.57 14.67 0.82
CA ASP A 89 6.91 15.18 -0.51
C ASP A 89 7.29 14.08 -1.49
N LEU A 90 7.43 12.83 -1.02
CA LEU A 90 7.76 11.72 -1.88
C LEU A 90 6.55 11.37 -2.77
N LEU A 91 6.78 11.34 -4.08
CA LEU A 91 5.74 11.06 -5.05
C LEU A 91 5.83 9.60 -5.52
N PHE A 92 4.69 9.01 -5.77
CA PHE A 92 4.59 7.62 -6.22
C PHE A 92 3.91 7.57 -7.57
N HIS A 93 4.53 6.91 -8.54
CA HIS A 93 3.97 6.63 -9.85
C HIS A 93 3.73 5.13 -9.95
N LEU A 94 2.47 4.75 -10.02
CA LEU A 94 2.06 3.36 -10.16
C LEU A 94 1.58 3.14 -11.58
N VAL A 95 2.21 2.20 -12.27
CA VAL A 95 1.89 1.91 -13.66
C VAL A 95 1.20 0.55 -13.73
N GLU A 96 0.00 0.52 -14.26
CA GLU A 96 -0.79 -0.69 -14.38
C GLU A 96 -1.59 -0.66 -15.68
N SER A 97 -1.43 -1.69 -16.51
CA SER A 97 -2.10 -1.78 -17.80
C SER A 97 -3.52 -2.33 -17.73
N ASP A 98 -3.86 -3.08 -16.68
CA ASP A 98 -5.21 -3.60 -16.51
C ASP A 98 -6.12 -2.50 -15.98
N ALA A 99 -7.19 -2.20 -16.71
CA ALA A 99 -8.07 -1.06 -16.39
C ALA A 99 -8.76 -1.20 -15.03
N ARG A 100 -9.12 -2.42 -14.63
CA ARG A 100 -9.80 -2.64 -13.35
C ARG A 100 -8.83 -2.48 -12.18
N LYS A 101 -7.61 -2.97 -12.33
CA LYS A 101 -6.57 -2.80 -11.31
C LYS A 101 -6.15 -1.34 -11.21
N ALA A 102 -6.05 -0.63 -12.33
CA ALA A 102 -5.76 0.80 -12.32
C ALA A 102 -6.87 1.58 -11.62
N ALA A 103 -8.13 1.20 -11.84
CA ALA A 103 -9.25 1.82 -11.14
C ALA A 103 -9.17 1.61 -9.63
N PHE A 104 -8.84 0.40 -9.19
CA PHE A 104 -8.63 0.11 -7.76
C PHE A 104 -7.57 1.04 -7.17
N LEU A 105 -6.41 1.15 -7.83
CA LEU A 105 -5.31 1.98 -7.34
C LEU A 105 -5.71 3.45 -7.25
N ARG A 106 -6.43 3.93 -8.27
CA ARG A 106 -6.86 5.33 -8.34
C ARG A 106 -7.84 5.68 -7.22
N ILE A 107 -8.85 4.84 -7.04
CA ILE A 107 -9.89 5.04 -6.02
C ILE A 107 -9.29 4.92 -4.63
N THR A 108 -8.46 3.90 -4.41
CA THR A 108 -7.88 3.64 -3.10
C THR A 108 -6.88 4.72 -2.69
N SER A 109 -6.02 5.16 -3.61
CA SER A 109 -5.04 6.21 -3.30
C SER A 109 -5.73 7.52 -2.95
N LYS A 110 -6.84 7.83 -3.62
CA LYS A 110 -7.62 9.03 -3.31
C LYS A 110 -8.29 8.91 -1.94
N ALA A 111 -8.89 7.75 -1.64
CA ALA A 111 -9.56 7.53 -0.36
C ALA A 111 -8.60 7.60 0.82
N LEU A 112 -7.37 7.13 0.64
CA LEU A 112 -6.34 7.15 1.68
C LEU A 112 -5.49 8.41 1.66
N ALA A 113 -5.74 9.31 0.73
CA ALA A 113 -5.06 10.60 0.59
C ALA A 113 -3.54 10.45 0.51
N VAL A 114 -3.05 9.49 -0.25
CA VAL A 114 -1.62 9.31 -0.47
C VAL A 114 -1.17 10.01 -1.76
N ASN A 115 0.11 10.39 -1.83
CA ASN A 115 0.70 11.07 -2.98
C ASN A 115 1.02 10.03 -4.06
N GLY A 116 0.01 9.64 -4.81
CA GLY A 116 0.17 8.60 -5.79
C GLY A 116 -0.59 8.84 -7.07
N PRO A 117 -0.12 9.69 -7.96
CA PRO A 117 -0.73 9.78 -9.26
C PRO A 117 -0.50 8.51 -10.07
N LEU A 118 -1.43 8.20 -10.89
CA LEU A 118 -1.40 7.01 -11.73
C LEU A 118 -1.00 7.34 -13.14
#